data_343bc263194b6240f62b8252393864aa
#
_entry.id   343bc263194b6240f62b8252393864aa
#
_cell.length_a   1.000
_cell.length_b   1.000
_cell.length_c   1.000
_cell.angle_alpha   90.00
_cell.angle_beta   90.00
_cell.angle_gamma   90.00
#
_symmetry.space_group_name_H-M   'P 1'
#
loop_
_entity.id
_entity.type
_entity.pdbx_description
1 polymer ?
#
loop_
_entity_poly.entity_id
_entity_poly.type
_entity_poly.pdbx_seq_one_letter_code
_entity_poly.pdbx_strand_id
1 'polypeptide(L)'
;LVNRVGRNGNIRGENPLDPFRAVSKTFAQYLTFTYFYPALQDGNDWKAQFLWEGEADFRRRFLSSYAGTALEYPQQSAAEGLLREIEFISPYTLDTGEPVYLMGYIFVDEGREKYDWRGALKRIQLGGERGYGWGEAQAELIQRLEPKDGRLSLFGQEVVLDGSDRRPRLKLTEGARAWAHVWTTGAGSVSGAIEPLVGREWRANNAQSPQGRHIGQHLKFDGVCFAPGSLVAKETTFSIEEGGYWRVEGTP
;
A
#
# COMPACT_ATOMS: atom_id res chain seq x y z
N LEU A 1 8.93 7.01 -2.72
CA LEU A 1 10.24 6.57 -3.25
C LEU A 1 10.44 7.09 -4.66
N VAL A 2 9.57 6.74 -5.60
CA VAL A 2 9.65 7.14 -7.01
C VAL A 2 9.75 8.66 -7.18
N ASN A 3 8.96 9.44 -6.44
CA ASN A 3 8.96 10.91 -6.51
C ASN A 3 10.29 11.58 -6.13
N ARG A 4 11.10 10.92 -5.31
CA ARG A 4 12.38 11.50 -4.84
C ARG A 4 13.54 11.22 -5.79
N VAL A 5 13.54 10.08 -6.45
CA VAL A 5 14.60 9.65 -7.38
C VAL A 5 14.40 10.26 -8.78
N GLY A 6 13.14 10.51 -9.19
CA GLY A 6 12.82 10.99 -10.55
C GLY A 6 12.97 12.49 -10.80
N ARG A 7 13.26 13.33 -9.77
CA ARG A 7 13.29 14.80 -9.93
C ARG A 7 14.56 15.37 -10.55
N ASN A 8 15.60 14.59 -10.77
CA ASN A 8 16.91 15.07 -11.25
C ASN A 8 17.10 14.98 -12.78
N GLY A 9 16.07 14.65 -13.55
CA GLY A 9 16.14 14.59 -15.02
C GLY A 9 15.49 15.81 -15.68
N ASN A 10 16.26 16.53 -16.48
CA ASN A 10 15.75 17.59 -17.38
C ASN A 10 14.98 16.92 -18.53
N ILE A 11 13.65 16.90 -18.45
CA ILE A 11 12.80 16.22 -19.45
C ILE A 11 12.07 17.28 -20.26
N ARG A 12 12.66 17.74 -21.34
CA ARG A 12 11.99 18.44 -22.41
C ARG A 12 11.57 17.44 -23.47
N GLY A 13 10.28 17.15 -23.60
CA GLY A 13 9.67 16.41 -24.73
C GLY A 13 9.27 14.97 -24.46
N GLU A 14 9.60 14.38 -23.30
CA GLU A 14 9.16 13.04 -22.90
C GLU A 14 7.94 13.07 -21.98
N ASN A 15 7.22 11.96 -21.91
CA ASN A 15 6.13 11.81 -20.94
C ASN A 15 6.71 11.94 -19.52
N PRO A 16 6.26 12.92 -18.69
CA PRO A 16 6.83 13.16 -17.37
C PRO A 16 6.73 11.97 -16.40
N LEU A 17 5.97 10.94 -16.75
CA LEU A 17 5.86 9.69 -15.97
C LEU A 17 6.91 8.63 -16.35
N ASP A 18 7.56 8.72 -17.49
CA ASP A 18 8.46 7.68 -17.95
C ASP A 18 9.65 7.45 -17.02
N PRO A 19 10.29 8.50 -16.44
CA PRO A 19 11.31 8.31 -15.43
C PRO A 19 10.79 7.63 -14.17
N PHE A 20 9.59 7.99 -13.72
CA PHE A 20 8.97 7.36 -12.54
C PHE A 20 8.67 5.89 -12.79
N ARG A 21 8.17 5.54 -13.98
CA ARG A 21 7.93 4.15 -14.39
C ARG A 21 9.22 3.36 -14.48
N ALA A 22 10.29 3.94 -15.04
CA ALA A 22 11.60 3.29 -15.13
C ALA A 22 12.18 2.99 -13.74
N VAL A 23 12.11 3.97 -12.82
CA VAL A 23 12.55 3.81 -11.43
C VAL A 23 11.69 2.78 -10.70
N SER A 24 10.35 2.83 -10.84
CA SER A 24 9.44 1.84 -10.26
C SER A 24 9.75 0.43 -10.72
N LYS A 25 9.94 0.22 -12.03
CA LYS A 25 10.35 -1.07 -12.60
C LYS A 25 11.69 -1.55 -12.06
N THR A 26 12.63 -0.64 -11.80
CA THR A 26 13.93 -1.00 -11.22
C THR A 26 13.76 -1.45 -9.77
N PHE A 27 12.98 -0.72 -8.96
CA PHE A 27 12.69 -1.13 -7.59
C PHE A 27 11.97 -2.48 -7.54
N ALA A 28 10.99 -2.72 -8.41
CA ALA A 28 10.27 -3.98 -8.50
C ALA A 28 11.15 -5.20 -8.88
N GLN A 29 12.39 -4.96 -9.29
CA GLN A 29 13.34 -6.05 -9.57
C GLN A 29 13.98 -6.62 -8.29
N TYR A 30 14.01 -5.86 -7.20
CA TYR A 30 14.68 -6.26 -5.97
C TYR A 30 13.94 -5.88 -4.68
N LEU A 31 12.84 -5.12 -4.76
CA LEU A 31 12.00 -4.80 -3.62
C LEU A 31 10.58 -5.31 -3.84
N THR A 32 10.07 -6.01 -2.86
CA THR A 32 8.65 -6.39 -2.77
C THR A 32 8.11 -5.96 -1.42
N PHE A 33 6.91 -5.39 -1.40
CA PHE A 33 6.31 -4.82 -0.21
C PHE A 33 5.05 -5.58 0.17
N THR A 34 4.81 -5.75 1.45
CA THR A 34 3.46 -6.06 1.94
C THR A 34 2.60 -4.80 1.95
N TYR A 35 1.31 -4.94 2.23
CA TYR A 35 0.52 -3.79 2.66
C TYR A 35 1.04 -3.28 4.00
N PHE A 36 0.79 -2.00 4.27
CA PHE A 36 1.13 -1.36 5.52
C PHE A 36 -0.16 -1.11 6.31
N TYR A 37 -0.17 -1.53 7.55
CA TYR A 37 -1.32 -1.45 8.43
C TYR A 37 -1.05 -0.50 9.58
N PRO A 38 -2.08 0.20 10.12
CA PRO A 38 -1.96 0.89 11.38
C PRO A 38 -1.41 -0.05 12.44
N ALA A 39 -0.53 0.45 13.27
CA ALA A 39 0.08 -0.31 14.35
C ALA A 39 0.21 0.55 15.61
N LEU A 40 0.10 -0.10 16.75
CA LEU A 40 0.34 0.51 18.05
C LEU A 40 1.57 -0.14 18.68
N GLN A 41 2.25 0.63 19.52
CA GLN A 41 3.37 0.13 20.28
C GLN A 41 2.85 -0.74 21.44
N ASP A 42 3.43 -1.92 21.60
CA ASP A 42 3.15 -2.85 22.68
C ASP A 42 4.48 -3.22 23.35
N GLY A 43 4.83 -2.48 24.41
CA GLY A 43 6.15 -2.58 25.04
C GLY A 43 7.27 -2.15 24.10
N ASN A 44 8.14 -3.07 23.72
CA ASN A 44 9.23 -2.84 22.77
C ASN A 44 8.89 -3.29 21.33
N ASP A 45 7.69 -3.84 21.12
CA ASP A 45 7.23 -4.35 19.84
C ASP A 45 6.10 -3.49 19.26
N TRP A 46 5.71 -3.80 18.03
CA TRP A 46 4.64 -3.16 17.30
C TRP A 46 3.57 -4.18 16.92
N LYS A 47 2.32 -3.87 17.22
CA LYS A 47 1.19 -4.73 16.88
C LYS A 47 0.33 -4.08 15.81
N ALA A 48 0.30 -4.68 14.62
CA ALA A 48 -0.58 -4.27 13.54
C ALA A 48 -2.05 -4.42 13.94
N GLN A 49 -2.87 -3.51 13.49
CA GLN A 49 -4.31 -3.46 13.71
C GLN A 49 -5.03 -3.68 12.39
N PHE A 50 -6.00 -4.54 12.38
CA PHE A 50 -6.66 -4.95 11.15
C PHE A 50 -8.15 -4.66 11.14
N LEU A 51 -8.63 -4.13 10.03
CA LEU A 51 -10.04 -3.81 9.82
C LEU A 51 -10.96 -5.03 10.02
N TRP A 52 -10.51 -6.20 9.58
CA TRP A 52 -11.29 -7.45 9.67
C TRP A 52 -11.39 -8.06 11.08
N GLU A 53 -10.65 -7.55 12.05
CA GLU A 53 -10.77 -7.96 13.46
C GLU A 53 -11.94 -7.27 14.18
N GLY A 54 -12.46 -6.17 13.60
CA GLY A 54 -13.59 -5.41 14.13
C GLY A 54 -13.75 -4.08 13.41
N GLU A 55 -14.45 -4.07 12.26
CA GLU A 55 -14.51 -2.89 11.38
C GLU A 55 -15.02 -1.63 12.10
N ALA A 56 -16.09 -1.73 12.89
CA ALA A 56 -16.66 -0.57 13.57
C ALA A 56 -15.68 0.05 14.57
N ASP A 57 -14.99 -0.78 15.35
CA ASP A 57 -14.00 -0.33 16.34
C ASP A 57 -12.75 0.20 15.66
N PHE A 58 -12.30 -0.45 14.59
CA PHE A 58 -11.17 0.03 13.79
C PHE A 58 -11.45 1.41 13.21
N ARG A 59 -12.60 1.60 12.55
CA ARG A 59 -13.00 2.90 11.98
C ARG A 59 -13.08 3.97 13.04
N ARG A 60 -13.76 3.70 14.14
CA ARG A 60 -13.92 4.64 15.25
C ARG A 60 -12.58 5.04 15.88
N ARG A 61 -11.61 4.15 15.92
CA ARG A 61 -10.33 4.34 16.59
C ARG A 61 -9.26 4.98 15.72
N PHE A 62 -9.22 4.62 14.42
CA PHE A 62 -8.10 4.96 13.54
C PHE A 62 -8.47 5.89 12.39
N LEU A 63 -9.75 6.00 12.01
CA LEU A 63 -10.16 6.83 10.88
C LEU A 63 -10.76 8.13 11.35
N SER A 64 -10.30 9.21 10.75
CA SER A 64 -10.86 10.55 10.94
C SER A 64 -11.14 11.17 9.58
N SER A 65 -11.92 12.24 9.58
CA SER A 65 -12.20 12.98 8.37
C SER A 65 -11.93 14.47 8.54
N TYR A 66 -11.60 15.11 7.45
CA TYR A 66 -11.45 16.57 7.35
C TYR A 66 -12.35 17.08 6.25
N ALA A 67 -13.29 17.94 6.63
CA ALA A 67 -14.17 18.62 5.69
C ALA A 67 -13.56 19.99 5.29
N GLY A 68 -13.54 20.26 4.01
CA GLY A 68 -13.08 21.53 3.46
C GLY A 68 -14.00 22.02 2.36
N THR A 69 -14.13 23.33 2.23
CA THR A 69 -14.88 23.95 1.14
C THR A 69 -14.13 25.17 0.61
N ALA A 70 -14.38 25.51 -0.65
CA ALA A 70 -13.99 26.82 -1.16
C ALA A 70 -14.95 27.89 -0.66
N LEU A 71 -14.45 29.11 -0.49
CA LEU A 71 -15.26 30.27 -0.13
C LEU A 71 -15.55 31.10 -1.37
N GLU A 72 -16.78 31.58 -1.48
CA GLU A 72 -17.15 32.62 -2.44
C GLU A 72 -16.82 34.00 -1.88
N TYR A 73 -16.09 34.76 -2.68
CA TYR A 73 -15.80 36.15 -2.38
C TYR A 73 -16.84 37.06 -3.10
N PRO A 74 -17.38 38.13 -2.49
CA PRO A 74 -16.97 38.74 -1.21
C PRO A 74 -17.73 38.22 0.03
N GLN A 75 -18.73 37.37 -0.15
CA GLN A 75 -19.66 36.95 0.92
C GLN A 75 -18.97 36.07 1.99
N GLN A 76 -17.82 35.48 1.68
CA GLN A 76 -17.09 34.52 2.53
C GLN A 76 -17.98 33.33 2.97
N SER A 77 -18.98 33.03 2.13
CA SER A 77 -19.83 31.85 2.29
C SER A 77 -19.21 30.65 1.60
N ALA A 78 -19.61 29.46 2.01
CA ALA A 78 -19.20 28.23 1.33
C ALA A 78 -19.73 28.24 -0.11
N ALA A 79 -18.85 28.00 -1.09
CA ALA A 79 -19.26 27.89 -2.48
C ALA A 79 -20.08 26.60 -2.66
N GLU A 80 -21.20 26.71 -3.36
CA GLU A 80 -22.12 25.60 -3.59
C GLU A 80 -21.43 24.46 -4.38
N GLY A 81 -21.62 23.21 -3.91
CA GLY A 81 -21.08 22.01 -4.56
C GLY A 81 -19.57 21.80 -4.39
N LEU A 82 -18.87 22.64 -3.62
CA LEU A 82 -17.43 22.55 -3.39
C LEU A 82 -17.06 22.00 -2.01
N LEU A 83 -18.03 21.51 -1.24
CA LEU A 83 -17.74 20.74 -0.03
C LEU A 83 -17.04 19.43 -0.40
N ARG A 84 -15.88 19.20 0.19
CA ARG A 84 -15.15 17.94 0.07
C ARG A 84 -14.82 17.41 1.45
N GLU A 85 -14.80 16.10 1.56
CA GLU A 85 -14.38 15.39 2.76
C GLU A 85 -13.22 14.47 2.40
N ILE A 86 -12.20 14.47 3.25
CA ILE A 86 -11.01 13.63 3.12
C ILE A 86 -10.98 12.71 4.33
N GLU A 87 -11.17 11.41 4.11
CA GLU A 87 -10.96 10.40 5.14
C GLU A 87 -9.47 10.06 5.20
N PHE A 88 -8.92 9.92 6.40
CA PHE A 88 -7.52 9.60 6.63
C PHE A 88 -7.31 8.76 7.88
N ILE A 89 -6.19 8.02 7.91
CA ILE A 89 -5.72 7.34 9.11
C ILE A 89 -5.16 8.41 10.04
N SER A 90 -5.75 8.56 11.23
CA SER A 90 -5.30 9.52 12.23
C SER A 90 -3.90 9.18 12.73
N PRO A 91 -3.01 10.16 12.92
CA PRO A 91 -1.69 9.93 13.53
C PRO A 91 -1.75 9.56 15.01
N TYR A 92 -2.91 9.70 15.63
CA TYR A 92 -3.19 9.28 17.01
C TYR A 92 -4.53 8.56 17.06
N THR A 93 -4.65 7.57 17.95
CA THR A 93 -5.94 6.92 18.20
C THR A 93 -6.94 7.93 18.73
N LEU A 94 -8.19 7.87 18.21
CA LEU A 94 -9.23 8.86 18.55
C LEU A 94 -9.85 8.64 19.93
N ASP A 95 -9.61 7.48 20.53
CA ASP A 95 -10.11 7.10 21.87
C ASP A 95 -9.10 7.39 22.98
N THR A 96 -7.83 7.02 22.81
CA THR A 96 -6.81 7.10 23.88
C THR A 96 -5.69 8.10 23.58
N GLY A 97 -5.58 8.60 22.35
CA GLY A 97 -4.51 9.53 21.95
C GLY A 97 -3.14 8.87 21.79
N GLU A 98 -3.07 7.55 21.65
CA GLU A 98 -1.82 6.83 21.42
C GLU A 98 -1.30 7.09 19.99
N PRO A 99 0.02 7.27 19.80
CA PRO A 99 0.59 7.41 18.46
C PRO A 99 0.27 6.21 17.58
N VAL A 100 -0.11 6.47 16.34
CA VAL A 100 -0.39 5.45 15.33
C VAL A 100 0.75 5.41 14.33
N TYR A 101 1.29 4.24 14.11
CA TYR A 101 2.34 3.95 13.15
C TYR A 101 1.79 3.15 11.97
N LEU A 102 2.56 3.06 10.90
CA LEU A 102 2.28 2.16 9.79
C LEU A 102 3.34 1.07 9.76
N MET A 103 2.92 -0.18 9.96
CA MET A 103 3.78 -1.35 9.97
C MET A 103 3.60 -2.16 8.69
N GLY A 104 4.71 -2.58 8.10
CA GLY A 104 4.73 -3.47 6.94
C GLY A 104 6.11 -4.09 6.76
N TYR A 105 6.22 -5.01 5.83
CA TYR A 105 7.48 -5.73 5.55
C TYR A 105 7.95 -5.44 4.14
N ILE A 106 9.26 -5.39 3.99
CA ILE A 106 9.95 -5.18 2.71
C ILE A 106 10.88 -6.37 2.50
N PHE A 107 10.63 -7.12 1.45
CA PHE A 107 11.52 -8.18 0.99
C PHE A 107 12.54 -7.59 0.03
N VAL A 108 13.80 -7.86 0.27
CA VAL A 108 14.92 -7.26 -0.46
C VAL A 108 15.79 -8.35 -1.07
N ASP A 109 15.99 -8.30 -2.39
CA ASP A 109 17.04 -9.06 -3.06
C ASP A 109 18.34 -8.23 -3.00
N GLU A 110 19.13 -8.46 -1.98
CA GLU A 110 20.33 -7.67 -1.65
C GLU A 110 21.41 -7.71 -2.75
N GLY A 111 21.42 -8.74 -3.58
CA GLY A 111 22.34 -8.83 -4.71
C GLY A 111 22.04 -7.88 -5.88
N ARG A 112 20.88 -7.24 -5.89
CA ARG A 112 20.36 -6.42 -6.99
C ARG A 112 20.04 -4.97 -6.63
N GLU A 113 20.33 -4.56 -5.41
CA GLU A 113 20.08 -3.18 -4.96
C GLU A 113 20.82 -2.15 -5.84
N LYS A 114 20.09 -1.18 -6.40
CA LYS A 114 20.63 -0.12 -7.25
C LYS A 114 20.49 1.28 -6.65
N TYR A 115 19.61 1.46 -5.69
CA TYR A 115 19.30 2.77 -5.10
C TYR A 115 19.25 2.69 -3.58
N ASP A 116 19.56 3.78 -2.92
CA ASP A 116 19.38 3.92 -1.47
C ASP A 116 17.89 4.04 -1.12
N TRP A 117 17.22 2.90 -1.08
CA TRP A 117 15.80 2.83 -0.71
C TRP A 117 15.58 3.13 0.77
N ARG A 118 16.53 2.79 1.64
CA ARG A 118 16.46 3.08 3.09
C ARG A 118 16.49 4.58 3.33
N GLY A 119 17.38 5.30 2.68
CA GLY A 119 17.41 6.76 2.73
C GLY A 119 16.15 7.42 2.18
N ALA A 120 15.50 6.79 1.21
CA ALA A 120 14.25 7.30 0.67
C ALA A 120 13.06 7.14 1.63
N LEU A 121 13.09 6.18 2.55
CA LEU A 121 12.07 6.01 3.59
C LEU A 121 12.12 7.05 4.70
N LYS A 122 13.20 7.84 4.80
CA LYS A 122 13.30 8.92 5.81
C LYS A 122 12.25 10.01 5.60
N ARG A 123 11.71 10.12 4.40
CA ARG A 123 10.64 11.06 4.06
C ARG A 123 9.86 10.55 2.88
N ILE A 124 8.67 10.05 3.12
CA ILE A 124 7.75 9.54 2.10
C ILE A 124 6.41 10.27 2.21
N GLN A 125 5.64 10.21 1.14
CA GLN A 125 4.24 10.65 1.15
C GLN A 125 3.38 9.49 0.65
N LEU A 126 2.42 9.10 1.45
CA LEU A 126 1.48 8.02 1.20
C LEU A 126 0.08 8.56 0.92
N GLY A 127 -0.72 7.83 0.18
CA GLY A 127 -2.11 8.20 -0.10
C GLY A 127 -2.31 9.35 -1.08
N GLY A 128 -3.49 9.95 -1.00
CA GLY A 128 -3.92 11.09 -1.82
C GLY A 128 -3.56 12.44 -1.21
N GLU A 129 -4.07 13.52 -1.83
CA GLU A 129 -3.97 14.92 -1.37
C GLU A 129 -2.55 15.40 -1.00
N ARG A 130 -1.52 14.76 -1.54
CA ARG A 130 -0.10 15.03 -1.23
C ARG A 130 0.33 16.47 -1.54
N GLY A 131 -0.32 17.11 -2.52
CA GLY A 131 -0.09 18.51 -2.86
C GLY A 131 -0.48 19.48 -1.74
N TYR A 132 -1.37 19.05 -0.85
CA TYR A 132 -1.81 19.80 0.33
C TYR A 132 -1.07 19.39 1.62
N GLY A 133 -0.02 18.57 1.50
CA GLY A 133 0.80 18.17 2.63
C GLY A 133 0.32 16.90 3.35
N TRP A 134 -0.74 16.25 2.86
CA TRP A 134 -1.23 15.01 3.46
C TRP A 134 -0.28 13.83 3.24
N GLY A 135 -0.33 12.87 4.15
CA GLY A 135 0.34 11.59 4.02
C GLY A 135 1.85 11.64 4.21
N GLU A 136 2.42 12.72 4.75
CA GLU A 136 3.84 12.74 5.09
C GLU A 136 4.13 11.73 6.19
N ALA A 137 5.11 10.87 5.94
CA ALA A 137 5.56 9.84 6.88
C ALA A 137 7.08 9.65 6.75
N GLN A 138 7.68 9.13 7.80
CA GLN A 138 9.09 8.75 7.83
C GLN A 138 9.25 7.38 8.48
N ALA A 139 10.26 6.64 8.08
CA ALA A 139 10.59 5.39 8.76
C ALA A 139 11.17 5.70 10.14
N GLU A 140 10.47 5.26 11.18
CA GLU A 140 10.90 5.37 12.57
C GLU A 140 11.88 4.25 12.92
N LEU A 141 11.54 3.03 12.51
CA LEU A 141 12.34 1.83 12.73
C LEU A 141 12.42 1.01 11.44
N ILE A 142 13.62 0.62 11.09
CA ILE A 142 13.88 -0.39 10.05
C ILE A 142 14.70 -1.50 10.71
N GLN A 143 14.03 -2.63 10.97
CA GLN A 143 14.65 -3.80 11.58
C GLN A 143 14.80 -4.91 10.54
N ARG A 144 15.99 -5.51 10.48
CA ARG A 144 16.22 -6.70 9.66
C ARG A 144 15.66 -7.93 10.38
N LEU A 145 14.87 -8.71 9.67
CA LEU A 145 14.39 -10.00 10.12
C LEU A 145 15.14 -11.09 9.38
N GLU A 146 15.66 -12.04 10.13
CA GLU A 146 16.33 -13.22 9.58
C GLU A 146 15.43 -14.46 9.77
N PRO A 147 15.13 -15.21 8.69
CA PRO A 147 14.40 -16.45 8.82
C PRO A 147 15.19 -17.46 9.66
N LYS A 148 14.52 -18.11 10.60
CA LYS A 148 15.04 -19.28 11.30
C LYS A 148 14.45 -20.52 10.64
N ASP A 149 15.29 -21.34 10.01
CA ASP A 149 14.86 -22.52 9.24
C ASP A 149 13.76 -22.19 8.19
N GLY A 150 13.91 -21.04 7.53
CA GLY A 150 12.94 -20.54 6.55
C GLY A 150 11.65 -19.97 7.14
N ARG A 151 11.51 -19.90 8.48
CA ARG A 151 10.32 -19.41 9.17
C ARG A 151 10.51 -17.99 9.68
N LEU A 152 9.45 -17.21 9.61
CA LEU A 152 9.34 -15.86 10.15
C LEU A 152 8.00 -15.68 10.85
N SER A 153 7.97 -14.80 11.84
CA SER A 153 6.70 -14.27 12.35
C SER A 153 6.44 -12.92 11.70
N LEU A 154 5.42 -12.85 10.86
CA LEU A 154 4.99 -11.62 10.19
C LEU A 154 3.56 -11.31 10.62
N PHE A 155 3.31 -10.10 11.09
CA PHE A 155 2.00 -9.68 11.61
C PHE A 155 1.40 -10.64 12.66
N GLY A 156 2.27 -11.23 13.49
CA GLY A 156 1.84 -12.20 14.51
C GLY A 156 1.48 -13.60 13.99
N GLN A 157 1.67 -13.87 12.71
CA GLN A 157 1.46 -15.19 12.12
C GLN A 157 2.81 -15.83 11.71
N GLU A 158 2.99 -17.10 12.01
CA GLU A 158 4.14 -17.86 11.53
C GLU A 158 3.98 -18.18 10.05
N VAL A 159 4.99 -17.87 9.25
CA VAL A 159 5.04 -18.14 7.82
C VAL A 159 6.35 -18.79 7.44
N VAL A 160 6.34 -19.60 6.38
CA VAL A 160 7.55 -20.06 5.72
C VAL A 160 7.83 -19.15 4.55
N LEU A 161 9.01 -18.54 4.54
CA LEU A 161 9.48 -17.68 3.47
C LEU A 161 10.38 -18.46 2.52
N ASP A 162 10.03 -18.50 1.25
CA ASP A 162 10.91 -18.94 0.18
C ASP A 162 11.30 -17.73 -0.68
N GLY A 163 12.55 -17.35 -0.62
CA GLY A 163 13.18 -16.29 -1.40
C GLY A 163 14.04 -16.79 -2.55
N SER A 164 13.93 -18.08 -2.92
CA SER A 164 14.74 -18.69 -3.98
C SER A 164 14.47 -18.12 -5.36
N ASP A 165 13.27 -17.61 -5.58
CA ASP A 165 12.87 -16.93 -6.80
C ASP A 165 12.93 -15.42 -6.66
N ARG A 166 12.82 -14.75 -7.81
CA ARG A 166 12.75 -13.28 -7.91
C ARG A 166 11.65 -12.66 -7.06
N ARG A 167 10.54 -13.37 -6.85
CA ARG A 167 9.41 -12.95 -6.02
C ARG A 167 9.39 -13.75 -4.73
N PRO A 168 9.28 -13.11 -3.58
CA PRO A 168 9.15 -13.82 -2.32
C PRO A 168 7.85 -14.61 -2.31
N ARG A 169 7.93 -15.84 -1.84
CA ARG A 169 6.80 -16.73 -1.63
C ARG A 169 6.57 -16.91 -0.15
N LEU A 170 5.32 -16.81 0.25
CA LEU A 170 4.91 -17.04 1.63
C LEU A 170 4.00 -18.25 1.68
N LYS A 171 4.35 -19.20 2.52
CA LYS A 171 3.51 -20.35 2.82
C LYS A 171 2.80 -20.11 4.14
N LEU A 172 1.47 -20.09 4.08
CA LEU A 172 0.58 -19.92 5.22
C LEU A 172 -0.10 -21.25 5.54
N THR A 173 -0.30 -21.49 6.83
CA THR A 173 -1.01 -22.66 7.33
C THR A 173 -2.52 -22.48 7.21
N GLU A 174 -3.24 -23.58 7.33
CA GLU A 174 -4.70 -23.57 7.47
C GLU A 174 -5.13 -22.70 8.67
N GLY A 175 -6.19 -21.92 8.50
CA GLY A 175 -6.70 -20.99 9.50
C GLY A 175 -6.01 -19.63 9.54
N ALA A 176 -4.88 -19.46 8.85
CA ALA A 176 -4.22 -18.17 8.73
C ALA A 176 -5.08 -17.18 7.91
N ARG A 177 -4.81 -15.88 8.05
CA ARG A 177 -5.46 -14.83 7.27
C ARG A 177 -4.49 -14.22 6.27
N ALA A 178 -4.96 -14.01 5.05
CA ALA A 178 -4.21 -13.28 4.03
C ALA A 178 -4.19 -11.77 4.38
N TRP A 179 -3.00 -11.15 4.35
CA TRP A 179 -2.84 -9.71 4.67
C TRP A 179 -2.90 -8.82 3.43
N ALA A 180 -3.23 -9.36 2.30
CA ALA A 180 -3.32 -8.62 1.06
C ALA A 180 -4.49 -9.15 0.23
N HIS A 181 -4.84 -8.44 -0.81
CA HIS A 181 -5.75 -8.95 -1.81
C HIS A 181 -5.16 -10.22 -2.44
N VAL A 182 -5.97 -11.26 -2.53
CA VAL A 182 -5.60 -12.51 -3.19
C VAL A 182 -6.41 -12.64 -4.46
N TRP A 183 -5.74 -12.82 -5.61
CA TRP A 183 -6.43 -13.07 -6.87
C TRP A 183 -7.36 -14.27 -6.76
N THR A 184 -8.61 -14.13 -7.24
CA THR A 184 -9.60 -15.23 -7.17
C THR A 184 -9.28 -16.37 -8.13
N THR A 185 -8.54 -16.10 -9.20
CA THR A 185 -8.14 -17.14 -10.16
C THR A 185 -7.25 -18.17 -9.48
N GLY A 186 -7.70 -19.42 -9.46
CA GLY A 186 -6.99 -20.54 -8.83
C GLY A 186 -6.94 -20.54 -7.31
N ALA A 187 -7.58 -19.60 -6.62
CA ALA A 187 -7.54 -19.47 -5.18
C ALA A 187 -8.60 -20.30 -4.44
N GLY A 188 -8.84 -21.56 -4.86
CA GLY A 188 -9.79 -22.47 -4.19
C GLY A 188 -9.44 -22.84 -2.74
N SER A 189 -8.27 -22.43 -2.27
CA SER A 189 -7.83 -22.55 -0.87
C SER A 189 -8.08 -21.31 -0.03
N VAL A 190 -8.71 -20.26 -0.59
CA VAL A 190 -8.99 -19.00 0.11
C VAL A 190 -10.48 -18.75 0.12
N SER A 191 -10.99 -18.25 1.23
CA SER A 191 -12.40 -17.88 1.38
C SER A 191 -12.53 -16.55 2.12
N GLY A 192 -13.44 -15.70 1.67
CA GLY A 192 -13.67 -14.38 2.26
C GLY A 192 -14.50 -13.49 1.35
N ALA A 193 -14.57 -12.22 1.71
CA ALA A 193 -15.21 -11.22 0.88
C ALA A 193 -14.46 -11.05 -0.45
N ILE A 194 -15.20 -10.76 -1.51
CA ILE A 194 -14.66 -10.55 -2.85
C ILE A 194 -14.89 -9.10 -3.24
N GLU A 195 -13.86 -8.47 -3.76
CA GLU A 195 -13.91 -7.08 -4.20
C GLU A 195 -13.08 -6.85 -5.48
N PRO A 196 -13.43 -5.84 -6.28
CA PRO A 196 -12.64 -5.47 -7.44
C PRO A 196 -11.36 -4.74 -7.02
N LEU A 197 -10.22 -5.11 -7.58
CA LEU A 197 -8.99 -4.35 -7.44
C LEU A 197 -8.99 -3.22 -8.47
N VAL A 198 -9.39 -2.04 -8.02
CA VAL A 198 -9.59 -0.85 -8.86
C VAL A 198 -8.65 0.27 -8.42
N GLY A 199 -7.99 0.91 -9.36
CA GLY A 199 -7.17 2.07 -9.13
C GLY A 199 -7.50 3.21 -10.09
N ARG A 200 -7.06 4.42 -9.76
CA ARG A 200 -7.07 5.56 -10.68
C ARG A 200 -5.68 5.74 -11.25
N GLU A 201 -5.59 5.68 -12.57
CA GLU A 201 -4.33 5.87 -13.28
C GLU A 201 -4.27 7.27 -13.90
N TRP A 202 -3.16 7.96 -13.69
CA TRP A 202 -2.88 9.15 -14.46
C TRP A 202 -2.35 8.75 -15.83
N ARG A 203 -3.05 9.18 -16.88
CA ARG A 203 -2.58 9.08 -18.27
C ARG A 203 -2.38 10.46 -18.83
N ALA A 204 -1.20 10.74 -19.39
CA ALA A 204 -1.02 11.86 -20.27
C ALA A 204 -1.81 11.56 -21.54
N ASN A 205 -2.89 12.27 -21.81
CA ASN A 205 -3.53 12.20 -23.10
C ASN A 205 -2.58 12.76 -24.15
N ASN A 206 -2.48 12.07 -25.29
CA ASN A 206 -1.80 12.57 -26.48
C ASN A 206 -2.29 13.99 -26.77
N ALA A 207 -1.36 14.86 -27.14
CA ALA A 207 -1.42 16.32 -27.18
C ALA A 207 -2.57 16.98 -27.99
N GLN A 208 -3.61 16.25 -28.39
CA GLN A 208 -4.68 16.73 -29.29
C GLN A 208 -6.00 17.10 -28.60
N SER A 209 -6.13 16.91 -27.28
CA SER A 209 -7.34 17.37 -26.57
C SER A 209 -6.97 18.26 -25.40
N PRO A 210 -7.26 19.57 -25.46
CA PRO A 210 -7.07 20.50 -24.33
C PRO A 210 -7.96 20.14 -23.12
N GLN A 211 -9.01 19.34 -23.32
CA GLN A 211 -9.99 18.95 -22.31
C GLN A 211 -9.60 17.67 -21.54
N GLY A 212 -8.48 17.05 -21.86
CA GLY A 212 -8.14 15.69 -21.41
C GLY A 212 -7.13 15.57 -20.26
N ARG A 213 -6.86 16.64 -19.50
CA ARG A 213 -5.83 16.61 -18.43
C ARG A 213 -6.42 16.53 -17.02
N HIS A 214 -7.42 15.71 -16.79
CA HIS A 214 -7.94 15.54 -15.44
C HIS A 214 -7.28 14.32 -14.78
N ILE A 215 -6.58 14.57 -13.69
CA ILE A 215 -6.00 13.54 -12.83
C ILE A 215 -7.15 12.64 -12.34
N GLY A 216 -6.99 11.33 -12.48
CA GLY A 216 -7.94 10.35 -11.96
C GLY A 216 -9.17 10.06 -12.83
N GLN A 217 -9.21 10.52 -14.08
CA GLN A 217 -10.27 10.16 -15.03
C GLN A 217 -10.23 8.70 -15.50
N HIS A 218 -9.04 8.09 -15.49
CA HIS A 218 -8.89 6.71 -15.96
C HIS A 218 -8.93 5.76 -14.77
N LEU A 219 -9.95 4.94 -14.75
CA LEU A 219 -10.02 3.80 -13.84
C LEU A 219 -9.25 2.64 -14.47
N LYS A 220 -8.37 2.03 -13.68
CA LYS A 220 -7.72 0.77 -14.01
C LYS A 220 -8.37 -0.31 -13.18
N PHE A 221 -8.91 -1.31 -13.84
CA PHE A 221 -9.43 -2.51 -13.21
C PHE A 221 -8.42 -3.63 -13.42
N ASP A 222 -7.83 -4.12 -12.36
CA ASP A 222 -6.82 -5.18 -12.43
C ASP A 222 -7.42 -6.58 -12.26
N GLY A 223 -8.63 -6.69 -11.75
CA GLY A 223 -9.35 -7.95 -11.62
C GLY A 223 -10.16 -8.03 -10.31
N VAL A 224 -10.59 -9.25 -10.01
CA VAL A 224 -11.39 -9.55 -8.81
C VAL A 224 -10.51 -10.33 -7.83
N CYS A 225 -10.50 -9.90 -6.58
CA CYS A 225 -9.67 -10.44 -5.53
C CYS A 225 -10.49 -10.79 -4.29
N PHE A 226 -10.01 -11.75 -3.51
CA PHE A 226 -10.41 -11.85 -2.12
C PHE A 226 -9.83 -10.67 -1.34
N ALA A 227 -10.63 -10.06 -0.49
CA ALA A 227 -10.24 -8.94 0.36
C ALA A 227 -9.19 -9.36 1.40
N PRO A 228 -8.33 -8.43 1.87
CA PRO A 228 -7.48 -8.67 3.03
C PRO A 228 -8.29 -9.15 4.23
N GLY A 229 -7.73 -10.08 5.00
CA GLY A 229 -8.42 -10.76 6.09
C GLY A 229 -9.13 -12.06 5.69
N SER A 230 -9.13 -12.40 4.40
CA SER A 230 -9.67 -13.68 3.91
C SER A 230 -8.94 -14.87 4.51
N LEU A 231 -9.68 -15.94 4.77
CA LEU A 231 -9.22 -17.13 5.46
C LEU A 231 -8.53 -18.10 4.50
N VAL A 232 -7.39 -18.63 4.88
CA VAL A 232 -6.70 -19.71 4.19
C VAL A 232 -7.28 -21.04 4.66
N ALA A 233 -8.03 -21.73 3.80
CA ALA A 233 -8.78 -22.94 4.14
C ALA A 233 -7.93 -24.22 4.19
N LYS A 234 -6.72 -24.19 3.65
CA LYS A 234 -5.70 -25.25 3.73
C LYS A 234 -4.33 -24.62 3.53
N GLU A 235 -3.28 -25.31 3.96
CA GLU A 235 -1.90 -24.86 3.74
C GLU A 235 -1.70 -24.45 2.28
N THR A 236 -1.26 -23.22 2.05
CA THR A 236 -1.18 -22.60 0.71
C THR A 236 0.06 -21.72 0.59
N THR A 237 0.73 -21.83 -0.54
CA THR A 237 1.85 -20.95 -0.90
C THR A 237 1.35 -19.83 -1.82
N PHE A 238 1.74 -18.61 -1.50
CA PHE A 238 1.41 -17.39 -2.24
C PHE A 238 2.68 -16.74 -2.76
N SER A 239 2.68 -16.28 -4.00
CA SER A 239 3.65 -15.30 -4.51
C SER A 239 3.16 -13.88 -4.20
N ILE A 240 4.08 -13.01 -3.77
CA ILE A 240 3.79 -11.58 -3.60
C ILE A 240 4.11 -10.88 -4.91
N GLU A 241 3.09 -10.29 -5.51
CA GLU A 241 3.17 -9.60 -6.79
C GLU A 241 3.59 -8.13 -6.64
N GLU A 242 3.94 -7.50 -7.76
CA GLU A 242 4.15 -6.05 -7.81
C GLU A 242 2.88 -5.32 -7.34
N GLY A 243 3.02 -4.42 -6.38
CA GLY A 243 1.88 -3.77 -5.71
C GLY A 243 1.43 -4.44 -4.42
N GLY A 244 2.02 -5.58 -4.04
CA GLY A 244 1.80 -6.23 -2.75
C GLY A 244 0.59 -7.17 -2.68
N TYR A 245 -0.16 -7.36 -3.77
CA TYR A 245 -1.22 -8.37 -3.83
C TYR A 245 -0.64 -9.78 -4.07
N TRP A 246 -1.44 -10.81 -3.81
CA TRP A 246 -0.98 -12.18 -3.77
C TRP A 246 -1.64 -13.05 -4.84
N ARG A 247 -0.87 -14.04 -5.31
CA ARG A 247 -1.38 -15.15 -6.14
C ARG A 247 -1.09 -16.47 -5.47
N VAL A 248 -2.03 -17.41 -5.59
CA VAL A 248 -1.79 -18.79 -5.19
C VAL A 248 -0.82 -19.43 -6.18
N GLU A 249 0.23 -20.04 -5.67
CA GLU A 249 1.21 -20.76 -6.48
C GLU A 249 0.62 -22.01 -7.15
N GLY A 250 1.14 -22.34 -8.33
CA GLY A 250 0.69 -23.50 -9.10
C GLY A 250 -0.61 -23.29 -9.90
N THR A 251 -1.07 -22.04 -9.97
CA THR A 251 -2.20 -21.67 -10.81
C THR A 251 -1.69 -21.05 -12.12
N PRO A 252 -2.16 -21.48 -13.27
CA PRO A 252 -1.74 -20.97 -14.58
C PRO A 252 -2.18 -19.52 -14.83
#